data_097c4231bc73e302a16ff934f823d824
#
_entry.id   097c4231bc73e302a16ff934f823d824
#
_cell.length_a   1.000
_cell.length_b   1.000
_cell.length_c   1.000
_cell.angle_alpha   90.00
_cell.angle_beta   90.00
_cell.angle_gamma   90.00
#
_symmetry.space_group_name_H-M   'P 1'
#
loop_
_entity.id
_entity.type
_entity.pdbx_description
1 polymer ?
#
loop_
_entity_poly.entity_id
_entity_poly.type
_entity_poly.pdbx_seq_one_letter_code
_entity_poly.pdbx_strand_id
1 'polypeptide(L)'
;MAAADDGRYPDRPRVAVGAVVFKGERVLLVKRGKPPSAGTWAIPGGSVGLGETLRLAAEREVLEETGVRIRAGEPVLTFETIETDPDGQVRFHYVIVDLAAEHLGGEPQAASDADEARWVSAADLQRLNVNRRTRELLKDRFDFGA
;
A
#
# COMPACT_ATOMS: atom_id res chain seq x y z
N MET A 1 20.32 -20.80 2.27
CA MET A 1 19.26 -19.85 2.66
C MET A 1 18.56 -19.37 1.40
N ALA A 2 17.25 -19.41 1.41
CA ALA A 2 16.47 -18.95 0.27
C ALA A 2 16.65 -17.44 0.08
N ALA A 3 16.66 -16.98 -1.17
CA ALA A 3 16.68 -15.56 -1.47
C ALA A 3 15.39 -14.91 -0.92
N ALA A 4 15.49 -13.63 -0.57
CA ALA A 4 14.32 -12.90 -0.15
C ALA A 4 13.25 -12.95 -1.25
N ASP A 5 12.02 -13.23 -0.87
CA ASP A 5 10.91 -13.32 -1.79
C ASP A 5 10.46 -11.91 -2.18
N ASP A 6 10.69 -11.53 -3.42
CA ASP A 6 10.28 -10.22 -3.94
C ASP A 6 8.93 -10.26 -4.65
N GLY A 7 8.23 -11.39 -4.59
CA GLY A 7 6.91 -11.57 -5.16
C GLY A 7 6.89 -11.91 -6.65
N ARG A 8 8.05 -11.93 -7.33
CA ARG A 8 8.08 -12.23 -8.76
C ARG A 8 7.92 -13.72 -9.04
N TYR A 9 7.18 -14.03 -10.11
CA TYR A 9 6.91 -15.39 -10.61
C TYR A 9 6.39 -16.31 -9.51
N PRO A 10 5.28 -15.90 -8.86
CA PRO A 10 4.69 -16.69 -7.78
C PRO A 10 4.07 -17.98 -8.31
N ASP A 11 3.97 -19.00 -7.46
CA ASP A 11 3.28 -20.24 -7.78
C ASP A 11 1.78 -20.19 -7.45
N ARG A 12 1.33 -19.11 -6.85
CA ARG A 12 -0.07 -18.89 -6.44
C ARG A 12 -0.34 -17.41 -6.26
N PRO A 13 -1.62 -16.98 -6.29
CA PRO A 13 -1.95 -15.59 -5.94
C PRO A 13 -1.50 -15.28 -4.52
N ARG A 14 -1.02 -14.06 -4.31
CA ARG A 14 -0.64 -13.57 -2.99
C ARG A 14 -1.64 -12.57 -2.50
N VAL A 15 -1.91 -12.58 -1.19
CA VAL A 15 -2.80 -11.61 -0.57
C VAL A 15 -1.97 -10.48 0.01
N ALA A 16 -2.37 -9.25 -0.30
CA ALA A 16 -1.76 -8.05 0.25
C ALA A 16 -2.83 -7.12 0.80
N VAL A 17 -2.41 -6.22 1.67
CA VAL A 17 -3.29 -5.22 2.27
C VAL A 17 -2.69 -3.84 2.07
N GLY A 18 -3.58 -2.83 2.00
CA GLY A 18 -3.19 -1.43 2.11
C GLY A 18 -4.02 -0.76 3.18
N ALA A 19 -3.58 0.39 3.63
CA ALA A 19 -4.30 1.16 4.63
C ALA A 19 -4.45 2.61 4.20
N VAL A 20 -5.67 3.13 4.27
CA VAL A 20 -5.97 4.53 4.05
C VAL A 20 -6.02 5.22 5.40
N VAL A 21 -4.99 6.03 5.69
CA VAL A 21 -4.81 6.67 6.98
C VAL A 21 -4.81 8.18 6.78
N PHE A 22 -5.77 8.85 7.41
CA PHE A 22 -5.83 10.32 7.39
C PHE A 22 -5.38 10.89 8.73
N LYS A 23 -4.68 12.03 8.65
CA LYS A 23 -4.41 12.89 9.79
C LYS A 23 -4.88 14.29 9.39
N GLY A 24 -6.04 14.71 9.92
CA GLY A 24 -6.67 15.92 9.45
C GLY A 24 -7.02 15.81 7.97
N GLU A 25 -6.57 16.75 7.16
CA GLU A 25 -6.83 16.80 5.72
C GLU A 25 -5.69 16.22 4.88
N ARG A 26 -4.85 15.38 5.48
CA ARG A 26 -3.71 14.76 4.80
C ARG A 26 -3.80 13.25 4.90
N VAL A 27 -3.34 12.58 3.86
CA VAL A 27 -3.31 11.12 3.78
C VAL A 27 -1.87 10.63 3.82
N LEU A 28 -1.66 9.49 4.45
CA LEU A 28 -0.34 8.86 4.51
C LEU A 28 -0.04 8.15 3.20
N LEU A 29 1.03 8.56 2.53
CA LEU A 29 1.52 7.91 1.32
C LEU A 29 2.98 7.55 1.45
N VAL A 30 3.37 6.53 0.72
CA VAL A 30 4.77 6.09 0.59
C VAL A 30 5.17 6.09 -0.86
N LYS A 31 6.45 6.37 -1.12
CA LYS A 31 7.02 6.20 -2.45
C LYS A 31 7.60 4.79 -2.51
N ARG A 32 7.09 4.00 -3.44
CA ARG A 32 7.50 2.60 -3.56
C ARG A 32 8.94 2.49 -4.05
N GLY A 33 9.74 1.69 -3.35
CA GLY A 33 11.11 1.41 -3.74
C GLY A 33 11.29 0.14 -4.55
N LYS A 34 10.23 -0.69 -4.68
CA LYS A 34 10.29 -2.00 -5.34
C LYS A 34 9.18 -2.17 -6.39
N PRO A 35 9.41 -3.04 -7.40
CA PRO A 35 8.34 -3.48 -8.29
C PRO A 35 7.25 -4.28 -7.52
N PRO A 36 6.03 -4.30 -8.01
CA PRO A 36 5.54 -3.52 -9.15
C PRO A 36 5.38 -2.04 -8.79
N SER A 37 5.40 -1.18 -9.82
CA SER A 37 5.16 0.26 -9.67
C SER A 37 6.21 1.01 -8.85
N ALA A 38 7.47 0.57 -8.90
CA ALA A 38 8.58 1.29 -8.22
C ALA A 38 8.61 2.75 -8.66
N GLY A 39 8.89 3.65 -7.70
CA GLY A 39 8.95 5.09 -7.95
C GLY A 39 7.62 5.81 -7.90
N THR A 40 6.49 5.10 -7.77
CA THR A 40 5.18 5.73 -7.62
C THR A 40 4.81 5.87 -6.15
N TRP A 41 3.96 6.88 -5.87
CA TRP A 41 3.38 7.08 -4.55
C TRP A 41 2.09 6.28 -4.43
N ALA A 42 1.90 5.65 -3.28
CA ALA A 42 0.72 4.83 -2.99
C ALA A 42 0.43 4.82 -1.50
N ILE A 43 -0.75 4.33 -1.13
CA ILE A 43 -1.02 4.04 0.28
C ILE A 43 -0.06 2.97 0.76
N PRO A 44 0.36 2.99 2.04
CA PRO A 44 1.24 1.96 2.57
C PRO A 44 0.53 0.62 2.71
N GLY A 45 1.31 -0.44 2.71
CA GLY A 45 0.80 -1.80 2.87
C GLY A 45 1.82 -2.84 2.49
N GLY A 46 1.41 -4.07 2.40
CA GLY A 46 2.28 -5.18 2.03
C GLY A 46 1.59 -6.52 2.14
N SER A 47 2.37 -7.58 2.10
CA SER A 47 1.87 -8.95 2.07
C SER A 47 1.32 -9.39 3.43
N VAL A 48 0.24 -10.16 3.37
CA VAL A 48 -0.33 -10.81 4.55
C VAL A 48 0.49 -12.06 4.86
N GLY A 49 0.91 -12.20 6.10
CA GLY A 49 1.62 -13.39 6.56
C GLY A 49 0.65 -14.55 6.83
N LEU A 50 1.17 -15.78 6.75
CA LEU A 50 0.36 -16.95 7.05
C LEU A 50 -0.14 -16.89 8.50
N GLY A 51 -1.45 -17.05 8.68
CA GLY A 51 -2.08 -16.98 9.99
C GLY A 51 -2.34 -15.57 10.51
N GLU A 52 -1.98 -14.55 9.75
CA GLU A 52 -2.18 -13.16 10.10
C GLU A 52 -3.52 -12.65 9.55
N THR A 53 -4.29 -11.91 10.35
CA THR A 53 -5.52 -11.29 9.84
C THR A 53 -5.18 -10.10 8.95
N LEU A 54 -6.13 -9.69 8.11
CA LEU A 54 -5.94 -8.51 7.24
C LEU A 54 -5.62 -7.26 8.08
N ARG A 55 -6.33 -7.06 9.18
CA ARG A 55 -6.12 -5.90 10.05
C ARG A 55 -4.75 -5.89 10.69
N LEU A 56 -4.33 -7.02 11.24
CA LEU A 56 -2.99 -7.13 11.85
C LEU A 56 -1.88 -6.93 10.82
N ALA A 57 -2.08 -7.48 9.62
CA ALA A 57 -1.12 -7.29 8.53
C ALA A 57 -0.98 -5.82 8.15
N ALA A 58 -2.11 -5.10 8.02
CA ALA A 58 -2.08 -3.69 7.69
C ALA A 58 -1.38 -2.87 8.79
N GLU A 59 -1.70 -3.14 10.05
CA GLU A 59 -1.07 -2.45 11.19
C GLU A 59 0.43 -2.68 11.22
N ARG A 60 0.85 -3.92 11.01
CA ARG A 60 2.28 -4.28 10.98
C ARG A 60 3.00 -3.63 9.81
N GLU A 61 2.44 -3.73 8.61
CA GLU A 61 3.08 -3.20 7.40
C GLU A 61 3.22 -1.68 7.45
N VAL A 62 2.20 -0.97 7.89
CA VAL A 62 2.27 0.49 8.00
C VAL A 62 3.33 0.89 9.01
N LEU A 63 3.41 0.20 10.15
CA LEU A 63 4.43 0.49 11.16
C LEU A 63 5.83 0.22 10.62
N GLU A 64 6.03 -0.90 9.92
CA GLU A 64 7.33 -1.25 9.33
C GLU A 64 7.78 -0.25 8.27
N GLU A 65 6.86 0.17 7.39
CA GLU A 65 7.19 1.07 6.28
C GLU A 65 7.34 2.53 6.69
N THR A 66 6.55 2.99 7.66
CA THR A 66 6.42 4.42 7.92
C THR A 66 6.67 4.84 9.35
N GLY A 67 6.70 3.91 10.30
CA GLY A 67 6.76 4.24 11.71
C GLY A 67 5.46 4.77 12.31
N VAL A 68 4.40 4.86 11.50
CA VAL A 68 3.09 5.34 11.97
C VAL A 68 2.30 4.18 12.55
N ARG A 69 1.67 4.41 13.71
CA ARG A 69 0.80 3.43 14.36
C ARG A 69 -0.65 3.71 14.01
N ILE A 70 -1.34 2.64 13.62
CA ILE A 70 -2.73 2.73 13.17
C ILE A 70 -3.58 1.64 13.83
N ARG A 71 -4.89 1.88 13.80
CA ARG A 71 -5.89 0.84 14.03
C ARG A 71 -6.60 0.60 12.71
N ALA A 72 -6.42 -0.59 12.15
CA ALA A 72 -7.07 -0.95 10.88
C ALA A 72 -8.55 -1.25 11.11
N GLY A 73 -9.38 -0.81 10.17
CA GLY A 73 -10.82 -0.96 10.20
C GLY A 73 -11.33 -1.81 9.05
N GLU A 74 -12.45 -1.37 8.48
CA GLU A 74 -13.15 -2.14 7.45
C GLU A 74 -12.51 -2.01 6.08
N PRO A 75 -12.66 -3.04 5.22
CA PRO A 75 -12.27 -2.94 3.82
C PRO A 75 -13.05 -1.85 3.10
N VAL A 76 -12.35 -1.09 2.26
CA VAL A 76 -12.95 -0.06 1.42
C VAL A 76 -12.81 -0.37 -0.07
N LEU A 77 -11.91 -1.26 -0.44
CA LEU A 77 -11.71 -1.68 -1.82
C LEU A 77 -11.00 -3.04 -1.84
N THR A 78 -11.44 -3.92 -2.72
CA THR A 78 -10.76 -5.18 -3.01
C THR A 78 -10.57 -5.28 -4.51
N PHE A 79 -9.36 -5.62 -4.94
CA PHE A 79 -9.06 -5.78 -6.36
C PHE A 79 -7.89 -6.73 -6.54
N GLU A 80 -7.71 -7.21 -7.75
CA GLU A 80 -6.54 -8.00 -8.10
C GLU A 80 -5.65 -7.26 -9.09
N THR A 81 -4.34 -7.56 -9.03
CA THR A 81 -3.35 -7.10 -9.99
C THR A 81 -2.65 -8.32 -10.55
N ILE A 82 -2.70 -8.45 -11.87
CA ILE A 82 -2.05 -9.55 -12.58
C ILE A 82 -1.16 -8.91 -13.65
N GLU A 83 0.14 -9.20 -13.57
CA GLU A 83 1.11 -8.74 -14.54
C GLU A 83 1.79 -9.94 -15.18
N THR A 84 1.79 -10.00 -16.51
CA THR A 84 2.45 -11.06 -17.26
C THR A 84 3.69 -10.52 -17.97
N ASP A 85 4.67 -11.37 -18.17
CA ASP A 85 5.85 -11.01 -18.93
C ASP A 85 5.61 -11.25 -20.44
N PRO A 86 6.58 -10.86 -21.32
CA PRO A 86 6.41 -11.06 -22.76
C PRO A 86 6.24 -12.52 -23.18
N ASP A 87 6.66 -13.48 -22.36
CA ASP A 87 6.48 -14.92 -22.63
C ASP A 87 5.14 -15.44 -22.15
N GLY A 88 4.31 -14.57 -21.57
CA GLY A 88 3.00 -14.94 -21.07
C GLY A 88 2.99 -15.56 -19.67
N GLN A 89 4.12 -15.57 -18.98
CA GLN A 89 4.20 -16.06 -17.61
C GLN A 89 3.77 -14.96 -16.64
N VAL A 90 3.08 -15.37 -15.56
CA VAL A 90 2.64 -14.43 -14.54
C VAL A 90 3.83 -13.98 -13.73
N ARG A 91 4.15 -12.68 -13.84
CA ARG A 91 5.24 -12.06 -13.09
C ARG A 91 4.78 -11.68 -11.68
N PHE A 92 3.57 -11.11 -11.58
CA PHE A 92 2.95 -10.76 -10.30
C PHE A 92 1.48 -11.13 -10.32
N HIS A 93 0.97 -11.62 -9.19
CA HIS A 93 -0.46 -11.85 -9.00
C HIS A 93 -0.80 -11.56 -7.53
N TYR A 94 -1.51 -10.45 -7.31
CA TYR A 94 -1.94 -10.05 -5.97
C TYR A 94 -3.43 -9.90 -5.88
N VAL A 95 -4.01 -10.36 -4.79
CA VAL A 95 -5.35 -9.96 -4.34
C VAL A 95 -5.12 -8.95 -3.24
N ILE A 96 -5.57 -7.72 -3.45
CA ILE A 96 -5.29 -6.59 -2.56
C ILE A 96 -6.57 -6.15 -1.88
N VAL A 97 -6.51 -6.04 -0.56
CA VAL A 97 -7.63 -5.53 0.24
C VAL A 97 -7.15 -4.26 0.93
N ASP A 98 -7.74 -3.13 0.55
CA ASP A 98 -7.45 -1.84 1.17
C ASP A 98 -8.43 -1.59 2.30
N LEU A 99 -7.90 -1.23 3.47
CA LEU A 99 -8.68 -1.00 4.68
C LEU A 99 -8.65 0.48 5.06
N ALA A 100 -9.77 0.99 5.55
CA ALA A 100 -9.77 2.27 6.25
C ALA A 100 -9.03 2.08 7.57
N ALA A 101 -8.34 3.12 8.05
CA ALA A 101 -7.57 3.00 9.27
C ALA A 101 -7.56 4.32 10.05
N GLU A 102 -7.44 4.21 11.36
CA GLU A 102 -7.34 5.33 12.28
C GLU A 102 -5.88 5.59 12.65
N HIS A 103 -5.45 6.84 12.57
CA HIS A 103 -4.12 7.24 13.03
C HIS A 103 -4.08 7.24 14.56
N LEU A 104 -3.15 6.50 15.14
CA LEU A 104 -2.97 6.42 16.59
C LEU A 104 -1.76 7.21 17.07
N GLY A 105 -0.70 7.32 16.26
CA GLY A 105 0.50 8.06 16.65
C GLY A 105 1.64 7.84 15.66
N GLY A 106 2.74 8.52 15.91
CA GLY A 106 3.95 8.43 15.11
C GLY A 106 3.97 9.40 13.94
N GLU A 107 5.16 9.79 13.54
CA GLU A 107 5.39 10.61 12.37
C GLU A 107 6.04 9.78 11.26
N PRO A 108 5.66 9.99 9.98
CA PRO A 108 6.19 9.16 8.91
C PRO A 108 7.68 9.31 8.71
N GLN A 109 8.35 8.17 8.65
CA GLN A 109 9.76 8.05 8.25
C GLN A 109 9.86 6.83 7.34
N ALA A 110 10.54 7.00 6.20
CA ALA A 110 10.72 5.89 5.29
C ALA A 110 11.55 4.77 5.92
N ALA A 111 11.11 3.55 5.75
CA ALA A 111 11.79 2.37 6.23
C ALA A 111 11.38 1.17 5.37
N SER A 112 12.07 0.05 5.52
CA SER A 112 11.78 -1.17 4.78
C SER A 112 11.83 -0.92 3.26
N ASP A 113 10.74 -1.19 2.53
CA ASP A 113 10.67 -1.10 1.08
C ASP A 113 10.25 0.27 0.55
N ALA A 114 10.01 1.23 1.43
CA ALA A 114 9.60 2.57 1.04
C ALA A 114 10.81 3.49 0.93
N ASP A 115 10.91 4.25 -0.18
CA ASP A 115 11.95 5.27 -0.35
C ASP A 115 11.63 6.55 0.40
N GLU A 116 10.35 6.89 0.51
CA GLU A 116 9.85 8.06 1.24
C GLU A 116 8.50 7.74 1.86
N ALA A 117 8.16 8.45 2.92
CA ALA A 117 6.85 8.36 3.57
C ALA A 117 6.48 9.73 4.11
N ARG A 118 5.24 10.18 3.87
CA ARG A 118 4.79 11.49 4.36
C ARG A 118 3.28 11.65 4.36
N TRP A 119 2.82 12.63 5.09
CA TRP A 119 1.44 13.12 5.02
C TRP A 119 1.29 14.01 3.80
N VAL A 120 0.31 13.72 2.96
CA VAL A 120 0.11 14.38 1.66
C VAL A 120 -1.25 15.08 1.65
N SER A 121 -1.25 16.38 1.38
CA SER A 121 -2.49 17.15 1.20
C SER A 121 -3.08 16.88 -0.18
N ALA A 122 -4.34 17.24 -0.38
CA ALA A 122 -4.99 17.11 -1.69
C ALA A 122 -4.24 17.93 -2.76
N ALA A 123 -3.72 19.10 -2.41
CA ALA A 123 -2.94 19.93 -3.32
C ALA A 123 -1.63 19.25 -3.73
N ASP A 124 -0.91 18.69 -2.76
CA ASP A 124 0.34 17.97 -3.03
C ASP A 124 0.13 16.70 -3.84
N LEU A 125 -1.03 16.06 -3.67
CA LEU A 125 -1.38 14.87 -4.44
C LEU A 125 -1.32 15.11 -5.94
N GLN A 126 -1.66 16.32 -6.39
CA GLN A 126 -1.63 16.69 -7.80
C GLN A 126 -0.21 16.79 -8.37
N ARG A 127 0.78 16.99 -7.50
CA ARG A 127 2.18 17.16 -7.91
C ARG A 127 2.99 15.88 -7.88
N LEU A 128 2.46 14.84 -7.24
CA LEU A 128 3.17 13.58 -7.07
C LEU A 128 2.78 12.58 -8.16
N ASN A 129 3.69 11.70 -8.49
CA ASN A 129 3.40 10.58 -9.38
C ASN A 129 2.70 9.48 -8.57
N VAL A 130 1.41 9.68 -8.33
CA VAL A 130 0.61 8.77 -7.52
C VAL A 130 0.07 7.64 -8.38
N ASN A 131 0.15 6.43 -7.86
CA ASN A 131 -0.42 5.25 -8.48
C ASN A 131 -1.90 5.50 -8.81
N ARG A 132 -2.31 5.10 -10.02
CA ARG A 132 -3.68 5.35 -10.50
C ARG A 132 -4.75 4.80 -9.56
N ARG A 133 -4.56 3.58 -9.07
CA ARG A 133 -5.55 2.95 -8.18
C ARG A 133 -5.66 3.69 -6.85
N THR A 134 -4.53 4.19 -6.34
CA THR A 134 -4.53 5.02 -5.13
C THR A 134 -5.31 6.31 -5.37
N ARG A 135 -5.11 6.99 -6.51
CA ARG A 135 -5.89 8.19 -6.85
C ARG A 135 -7.37 7.90 -6.90
N GLU A 136 -7.74 6.85 -7.61
CA GLU A 136 -9.14 6.46 -7.76
C GLU A 136 -9.77 6.11 -6.42
N LEU A 137 -9.06 5.35 -5.58
CA LEU A 137 -9.54 4.99 -4.25
C LEU A 137 -9.80 6.23 -3.41
N LEU A 138 -8.84 7.15 -3.34
CA LEU A 138 -8.95 8.36 -2.53
C LEU A 138 -10.09 9.24 -3.00
N LYS A 139 -10.26 9.38 -4.31
CA LYS A 139 -11.34 10.17 -4.90
C LYS A 139 -12.69 9.51 -4.68
N ASP A 140 -12.82 8.24 -5.04
CA ASP A 140 -14.13 7.56 -5.10
C ASP A 140 -14.68 7.22 -3.71
N ARG A 141 -13.80 6.90 -2.76
CA ARG A 141 -14.23 6.43 -1.45
C ARG A 141 -14.08 7.49 -0.35
N PHE A 142 -13.24 8.49 -0.55
CA PHE A 142 -12.93 9.49 0.49
C PHE A 142 -13.13 10.93 0.01
N ASP A 143 -13.54 11.11 -1.25
CA ASP A 143 -13.72 12.45 -1.85
C ASP A 143 -12.46 13.31 -1.67
N PHE A 144 -11.29 12.71 -1.89
CA PHE A 144 -10.00 13.34 -1.67
C PHE A 144 -9.23 13.44 -2.98
N GLY A 145 -8.66 14.62 -3.25
CA GLY A 145 -7.80 14.82 -4.42
C GLY A 145 -8.55 14.84 -5.73
N ALA A 146 -9.65 15.54 -5.79
CA ALA A 146 -10.53 15.65 -6.97
C ALA A 146 -9.78 16.15 -8.22
#